data_6d81a25ad8c56c22dbe248545fa89b48
#
_entry.id   6d81a25ad8c56c22dbe248545fa89b48
#
_cell.length_a   1.000
_cell.length_b   1.000
_cell.length_c   1.000
_cell.angle_alpha   90.00
_cell.angle_beta   90.00
_cell.angle_gamma   90.00
#
_symmetry.space_group_name_H-M   'P 1'
#
loop_
_entity.id
_entity.type
_entity.pdbx_description
1 polymer ?
#
loop_
_entity_poly.entity_id
_entity_poly.type
_entity_poly.pdbx_seq_one_letter_code
_entity_poly.pdbx_strand_id
1 'polypeptide(L)'
;MEQYYLGFDAGTQSVKTAVYDIDMNLIVQDTNATILNYPHPGWVEMDADQYLHATVTGIRNCVTKMKEKNLDPDNIRSIFGDGIICGIVGVDKDCHAITPYINYLDSRTKEDVEELASHHYEIWAKETGNPQPNCMFPAMFARWMMNNCEGFKEKGRKFMHNAPYILANLAGLSAEDAFIDWGTMSGWGLGYRVTEKKWSKEQLEILGIPMEMMPKIQKPWDIIGTLSETFAKETGLKPGIQICAGAGDTMQSMIGCGVIKPDQAADVAGTCAMFCIATDGINEELSKPENELIFNSGTLENTYFYWGFIRTGGLALRWYRDNVCNEAGNGAYFDELNEKAQNVPCGSTGVLFLPYLTGGFGETSNASACFLNMTMDTDQGVQWRAVLEAIGYDYMSVTDIYKKAGVPLEFMTITEGGSNSEVWNQIKADMLGCKSATLENAQGAVLTDAVIAAYAVGDLENPSQVFEKTRKIKKIYEPDPIRTKYYRSIYEQQRKLIKDDMAAVFETLHQISKIQEQSND
;
A
#
# COMPACT_ATOMS: atom_id res chain seq x y z
N MET A 1 -11.65 -33.26 12.78
CA MET A 1 -10.89 -33.29 11.50
C MET A 1 -10.07 -32.02 11.44
N GLU A 2 -8.84 -32.14 11.00
CA GLU A 2 -8.01 -30.94 10.74
C GLU A 2 -8.67 -30.11 9.64
N GLN A 3 -8.70 -28.79 9.81
CA GLN A 3 -9.28 -27.85 8.85
C GLN A 3 -8.21 -26.86 8.44
N TYR A 4 -8.16 -26.54 7.14
CA TYR A 4 -7.17 -25.63 6.58
C TYR A 4 -7.83 -24.53 5.76
N TYR A 5 -7.15 -23.39 5.67
CA TYR A 5 -7.55 -22.21 4.93
C TYR A 5 -6.40 -21.75 4.05
N LEU A 6 -6.68 -21.52 2.79
CA LEU A 6 -5.70 -21.13 1.81
C LEU A 6 -5.86 -19.63 1.54
N GLY A 7 -4.75 -18.89 1.72
CA GLY A 7 -4.64 -17.50 1.33
C GLY A 7 -3.64 -17.32 0.20
N PHE A 8 -3.83 -16.26 -0.63
CA PHE A 8 -2.81 -15.78 -1.55
C PHE A 8 -2.80 -14.26 -1.65
N ASP A 9 -1.59 -13.69 -1.75
CA ASP A 9 -1.34 -12.26 -1.97
C ASP A 9 -0.74 -12.09 -3.37
N ALA A 10 -1.51 -11.48 -4.27
CA ALA A 10 -1.10 -11.20 -5.65
C ALA A 10 -0.47 -9.80 -5.74
N GLY A 11 0.76 -9.67 -5.23
CA GLY A 11 1.52 -8.42 -5.20
C GLY A 11 2.27 -8.11 -6.50
N THR A 12 2.90 -6.93 -6.55
CA THR A 12 3.59 -6.43 -7.77
C THR A 12 4.77 -7.30 -8.22
N GLN A 13 5.54 -7.87 -7.29
CA GLN A 13 6.77 -8.63 -7.60
C GLN A 13 6.59 -10.14 -7.50
N SER A 14 5.56 -10.61 -6.82
CA SER A 14 5.30 -12.04 -6.64
C SER A 14 3.89 -12.29 -6.16
N VAL A 15 3.42 -13.51 -6.43
CA VAL A 15 2.25 -14.09 -5.75
C VAL A 15 2.76 -14.98 -4.63
N LYS A 16 2.34 -14.70 -3.41
CA LYS A 16 2.57 -15.54 -2.23
C LYS A 16 1.33 -16.36 -1.96
N THR A 17 1.49 -17.65 -1.70
CA THR A 17 0.39 -18.57 -1.36
C THR A 17 0.74 -19.28 -0.07
N ALA A 18 -0.19 -19.39 0.86
CA ALA A 18 0.03 -20.12 2.10
C ALA A 18 -1.23 -20.81 2.59
N VAL A 19 -1.02 -21.87 3.36
CA VAL A 19 -2.08 -22.64 4.01
C VAL A 19 -1.87 -22.57 5.52
N TYR A 20 -2.95 -22.28 6.24
CA TYR A 20 -2.98 -22.17 7.70
C TYR A 20 -4.01 -23.16 8.28
N ASP A 21 -3.77 -23.58 9.52
CA ASP A 21 -4.77 -24.33 10.30
C ASP A 21 -5.78 -23.39 10.98
N ILE A 22 -6.74 -23.94 11.72
CA ILE A 22 -7.75 -23.15 12.45
C ILE A 22 -7.16 -22.26 13.56
N ASP A 23 -6.00 -22.63 14.10
CA ASP A 23 -5.27 -21.84 15.10
C ASP A 23 -4.35 -20.79 14.46
N MET A 24 -4.41 -20.64 13.13
CA MET A 24 -3.60 -19.72 12.33
C MET A 24 -2.10 -20.00 12.39
N ASN A 25 -1.72 -21.26 12.58
CA ASN A 25 -0.35 -21.69 12.38
C ASN A 25 -0.07 -21.90 10.88
N LEU A 26 1.07 -21.39 10.42
CA LEU A 26 1.50 -21.61 9.05
C LEU A 26 1.85 -23.10 8.82
N ILE A 27 1.15 -23.75 7.91
CA ILE A 27 1.37 -25.15 7.54
C ILE A 27 2.39 -25.27 6.39
N VAL A 28 2.14 -24.57 5.29
CA VAL A 28 3.01 -24.51 4.10
C VAL A 28 2.86 -23.16 3.42
N GLN A 29 3.89 -22.77 2.67
CA GLN A 29 3.86 -21.58 1.83
C GLN A 29 4.67 -21.77 0.55
N ASP A 30 4.36 -20.95 -0.45
CA ASP A 30 5.08 -20.86 -1.71
C ASP A 30 5.09 -19.44 -2.23
N THR A 31 6.06 -19.11 -3.11
CA THR A 31 6.16 -17.77 -3.69
C THR A 31 6.60 -17.89 -5.15
N ASN A 32 5.85 -17.26 -6.04
CA ASN A 32 6.11 -17.25 -7.47
C ASN A 32 6.29 -15.81 -7.97
N ALA A 33 7.38 -15.53 -8.66
CA ALA A 33 7.68 -14.20 -9.18
C ALA A 33 6.70 -13.79 -10.28
N THR A 34 6.40 -12.49 -10.35
CA THR A 34 5.66 -11.82 -11.42
C THR A 34 6.60 -10.90 -12.21
N ILE A 35 6.20 -10.49 -13.39
CA ILE A 35 7.04 -9.69 -14.29
C ILE A 35 6.30 -8.39 -14.64
N LEU A 36 7.01 -7.25 -14.45
CA LEU A 36 6.59 -5.96 -14.95
C LEU A 36 7.12 -5.77 -16.38
N ASN A 37 6.25 -5.31 -17.28
CA ASN A 37 6.56 -4.95 -18.64
C ASN A 37 6.51 -3.43 -18.80
N TYR A 38 7.45 -2.89 -19.58
CA TYR A 38 7.58 -1.44 -19.83
C TYR A 38 7.50 -1.18 -21.34
N PRO A 39 6.30 -1.28 -21.97
CA PRO A 39 6.16 -1.21 -23.42
C PRO A 39 6.48 0.17 -24.00
N HIS A 40 6.29 1.23 -23.22
CA HIS A 40 6.60 2.62 -23.57
C HIS A 40 7.13 3.37 -22.35
N PRO A 41 7.83 4.50 -22.51
CA PRO A 41 8.23 5.34 -21.38
C PRO A 41 7.02 5.74 -20.51
N GLY A 42 7.09 5.46 -19.22
CA GLY A 42 6.01 5.75 -18.27
C GLY A 42 4.85 4.75 -18.26
N TRP A 43 4.85 3.72 -19.12
CA TRP A 43 3.86 2.65 -19.10
C TRP A 43 4.37 1.46 -18.32
N VAL A 44 3.51 0.92 -17.46
CA VAL A 44 3.84 -0.24 -16.62
C VAL A 44 2.67 -1.23 -16.67
N GLU A 45 2.91 -2.36 -17.26
CA GLU A 45 1.91 -3.39 -17.52
C GLU A 45 2.33 -4.74 -16.96
N MET A 46 1.35 -5.58 -16.70
CA MET A 46 1.55 -6.97 -16.32
C MET A 46 0.59 -7.85 -17.12
N ASP A 47 0.96 -9.10 -17.29
CA ASP A 47 0.09 -10.10 -17.88
C ASP A 47 -0.84 -10.65 -16.79
N ALA A 48 -2.16 -10.44 -16.95
CA ALA A 48 -3.15 -10.92 -15.99
C ALA A 48 -3.18 -12.46 -15.89
N ASP A 49 -2.95 -13.17 -17.01
CA ASP A 49 -2.89 -14.63 -17.01
C ASP A 49 -1.64 -15.14 -16.30
N GLN A 50 -0.55 -14.38 -16.27
CA GLN A 50 0.64 -14.71 -15.50
C GLN A 50 0.33 -14.71 -13.99
N TYR A 51 -0.48 -13.77 -13.49
CA TYR A 51 -0.95 -13.77 -12.10
C TYR A 51 -1.77 -15.02 -11.78
N LEU A 52 -2.72 -15.36 -12.64
CA LEU A 52 -3.53 -16.56 -12.50
C LEU A 52 -2.63 -17.82 -12.48
N HIS A 53 -1.70 -17.91 -13.41
CA HIS A 53 -0.76 -19.02 -13.51
C HIS A 53 0.17 -19.13 -12.29
N ALA A 54 0.69 -17.99 -11.81
CA ALA A 54 1.52 -17.93 -10.60
C ALA A 54 0.74 -18.40 -9.35
N THR A 55 -0.53 -17.98 -9.24
CA THR A 55 -1.41 -18.42 -8.14
C THR A 55 -1.68 -19.93 -8.21
N VAL A 56 -2.07 -20.45 -9.37
CA VAL A 56 -2.31 -21.90 -9.58
C VAL A 56 -1.06 -22.71 -9.26
N THR A 57 0.12 -22.23 -9.68
CA THR A 57 1.41 -22.86 -9.36
C THR A 57 1.68 -22.86 -7.86
N GLY A 58 1.46 -21.75 -7.18
CA GLY A 58 1.62 -21.62 -5.73
C GLY A 58 0.69 -22.57 -4.96
N ILE A 59 -0.58 -22.66 -5.36
CA ILE A 59 -1.54 -23.60 -4.78
C ILE A 59 -1.06 -25.04 -4.98
N ARG A 60 -0.67 -25.42 -6.19
CA ARG A 60 -0.15 -26.77 -6.52
C ARG A 60 1.07 -27.13 -5.68
N ASN A 61 1.99 -26.19 -5.51
CA ASN A 61 3.19 -26.39 -4.70
C ASN A 61 2.84 -26.56 -3.21
N CYS A 62 1.89 -25.76 -2.69
CA CYS A 62 1.37 -25.93 -1.33
C CYS A 62 0.72 -27.31 -1.14
N VAL A 63 -0.10 -27.77 -2.08
CA VAL A 63 -0.72 -29.11 -2.06
C VAL A 63 0.35 -30.21 -2.02
N THR A 64 1.40 -30.07 -2.83
CA THR A 64 2.52 -31.03 -2.83
C THR A 64 3.22 -31.06 -1.49
N LYS A 65 3.57 -29.90 -0.92
CA LYS A 65 4.21 -29.77 0.39
C LYS A 65 3.35 -30.30 1.53
N MET A 66 2.01 -30.16 1.46
CA MET A 66 1.09 -30.77 2.44
C MET A 66 1.14 -32.31 2.38
N LYS A 67 1.08 -32.90 1.18
CA LYS A 67 1.19 -34.36 0.98
C LYS A 67 2.52 -34.91 1.49
N GLU A 68 3.65 -34.19 1.28
CA GLU A 68 4.97 -34.56 1.81
C GLU A 68 5.00 -34.58 3.35
N LYS A 69 4.19 -33.73 3.99
CA LYS A 69 3.99 -33.71 5.44
C LYS A 69 2.92 -34.70 5.95
N ASN A 70 2.36 -35.56 5.08
CA ASN A 70 1.25 -36.46 5.36
C ASN A 70 -0.03 -35.74 5.84
N LEU A 71 -0.27 -34.52 5.36
CA LEU A 71 -1.48 -33.74 5.60
C LEU A 71 -2.40 -33.87 4.39
N ASP A 72 -3.72 -33.92 4.64
CA ASP A 72 -4.72 -34.09 3.59
C ASP A 72 -5.18 -32.72 3.03
N PRO A 73 -4.83 -32.36 1.77
CA PRO A 73 -5.27 -31.11 1.15
C PRO A 73 -6.78 -31.02 0.95
N ASP A 74 -7.50 -32.15 0.98
CA ASP A 74 -8.96 -32.17 0.86
C ASP A 74 -9.67 -31.56 2.08
N ASN A 75 -8.94 -31.32 3.16
CA ASN A 75 -9.39 -30.57 4.33
C ASN A 75 -9.30 -29.04 4.18
N ILE A 76 -8.84 -28.52 3.05
CA ILE A 76 -8.93 -27.09 2.74
C ILE A 76 -10.40 -26.72 2.56
N ARG A 77 -10.87 -25.78 3.39
CA ARG A 77 -12.28 -25.38 3.49
C ARG A 77 -12.63 -24.26 2.52
N SER A 78 -11.73 -23.29 2.39
CA SER A 78 -11.95 -22.09 1.59
C SER A 78 -10.66 -21.50 1.05
N ILE A 79 -10.80 -20.73 -0.02
CA ILE A 79 -9.75 -19.93 -0.66
C ILE A 79 -10.14 -18.46 -0.54
N PHE A 80 -9.22 -17.64 -0.03
CA PHE A 80 -9.31 -16.21 -0.02
C PHE A 80 -8.07 -15.63 -0.72
N GLY A 81 -8.21 -14.53 -1.44
CA GLY A 81 -7.08 -13.89 -2.08
C GLY A 81 -7.15 -12.39 -1.94
N ASP A 82 -6.00 -11.81 -1.81
CA ASP A 82 -5.83 -10.37 -1.94
C ASP A 82 -4.90 -10.00 -3.09
N GLY A 83 -4.82 -8.72 -3.37
CA GLY A 83 -3.91 -8.24 -4.40
C GLY A 83 -3.96 -6.73 -4.56
N ILE A 84 -3.17 -6.24 -5.52
CA ILE A 84 -2.96 -4.82 -5.78
C ILE A 84 -4.27 -4.06 -5.92
N ILE A 85 -4.48 -3.03 -5.08
CA ILE A 85 -5.70 -2.21 -5.08
C ILE A 85 -5.75 -1.17 -6.21
N CYS A 86 -4.61 -0.81 -6.75
CA CYS A 86 -4.49 0.23 -7.78
C CYS A 86 -3.94 -0.37 -9.08
N GLY A 87 -4.84 -0.82 -9.93
CA GLY A 87 -4.56 -1.39 -11.24
C GLY A 87 -5.75 -2.19 -11.75
N ILE A 88 -5.93 -2.31 -13.06
CA ILE A 88 -7.05 -3.04 -13.65
C ILE A 88 -6.71 -3.74 -14.94
N VAL A 89 -7.52 -4.72 -15.27
CA VAL A 89 -7.57 -5.42 -16.56
C VAL A 89 -8.99 -5.35 -17.12
N GLY A 90 -9.11 -5.23 -18.43
CA GLY A 90 -10.38 -5.38 -19.15
C GLY A 90 -10.60 -6.83 -19.55
N VAL A 91 -11.80 -7.36 -19.29
CA VAL A 91 -12.15 -8.75 -19.59
C VAL A 91 -13.33 -8.87 -20.57
N ASP A 92 -13.35 -9.98 -21.30
CA ASP A 92 -14.45 -10.38 -22.19
C ASP A 92 -15.63 -11.02 -21.42
N LYS A 93 -16.60 -11.58 -22.15
CA LYS A 93 -17.80 -12.22 -21.60
C LYS A 93 -17.50 -13.46 -20.74
N ASP A 94 -16.39 -14.12 -20.96
CA ASP A 94 -15.96 -15.34 -20.25
C ASP A 94 -14.91 -15.04 -19.15
N CYS A 95 -14.77 -13.79 -18.76
CA CYS A 95 -13.75 -13.29 -17.82
C CYS A 95 -12.30 -13.52 -18.26
N HIS A 96 -12.01 -13.67 -19.55
CA HIS A 96 -10.65 -13.73 -20.05
C HIS A 96 -10.12 -12.31 -20.28
N ALA A 97 -8.86 -12.09 -19.94
CA ALA A 97 -8.19 -10.81 -20.14
C ALA A 97 -8.07 -10.49 -21.65
N ILE A 98 -8.49 -9.28 -22.03
CA ILE A 98 -8.38 -8.77 -23.40
C ILE A 98 -7.56 -7.47 -23.48
N THR A 99 -7.09 -6.99 -22.32
CA THR A 99 -6.10 -5.92 -22.20
C THR A 99 -4.98 -6.40 -21.29
N PRO A 100 -3.78 -5.78 -21.32
CA PRO A 100 -2.85 -5.98 -20.23
C PRO A 100 -3.44 -5.46 -18.92
N TYR A 101 -2.94 -5.95 -17.78
CA TYR A 101 -3.19 -5.36 -16.47
C TYR A 101 -2.33 -4.11 -16.36
N ILE A 102 -2.96 -2.93 -16.27
CA ILE A 102 -2.25 -1.67 -16.05
C ILE A 102 -1.95 -1.53 -14.56
N ASN A 103 -0.67 -1.37 -14.21
CA ASN A 103 -0.20 -1.29 -12.83
C ASN A 103 -0.21 0.16 -12.31
N TYR A 104 -0.31 0.36 -10.99
CA TYR A 104 -0.34 1.67 -10.35
C TYR A 104 0.91 2.54 -10.57
N LEU A 105 2.01 1.95 -11.00
CA LEU A 105 3.24 2.67 -11.38
C LEU A 105 3.13 3.36 -12.75
N ASP A 106 2.06 3.09 -13.49
CA ASP A 106 1.83 3.62 -14.83
C ASP A 106 1.41 5.09 -14.80
N SER A 107 1.94 5.88 -15.70
CA SER A 107 1.66 7.31 -15.79
C SER A 107 0.97 7.76 -17.10
N ARG A 108 0.46 6.78 -17.89
CA ARG A 108 -0.18 7.07 -19.19
C ARG A 108 -1.42 7.95 -19.09
N THR A 109 -2.05 8.03 -17.94
CA THR A 109 -3.30 8.79 -17.69
C THR A 109 -3.05 10.24 -17.28
N LYS A 110 -1.81 10.73 -17.33
CA LYS A 110 -1.44 12.06 -16.84
C LYS A 110 -2.29 13.18 -17.46
N GLU A 111 -2.53 13.15 -18.76
CA GLU A 111 -3.35 14.15 -19.46
C GLU A 111 -4.81 14.12 -19.01
N ASP A 112 -5.40 12.92 -18.87
CA ASP A 112 -6.76 12.73 -18.34
C ASP A 112 -6.88 13.24 -16.89
N VAL A 113 -5.85 13.02 -16.07
CA VAL A 113 -5.80 13.51 -14.69
C VAL A 113 -5.78 15.03 -14.66
N GLU A 114 -4.92 15.67 -15.45
CA GLU A 114 -4.81 17.13 -15.53
C GLU A 114 -6.13 17.76 -16.01
N GLU A 115 -6.76 17.18 -17.03
CA GLU A 115 -8.07 17.61 -17.52
C GLU A 115 -9.12 17.59 -16.42
N LEU A 116 -9.33 16.43 -15.76
CA LEU A 116 -10.37 16.27 -14.76
C LEU A 116 -10.10 17.06 -13.49
N ALA A 117 -8.85 17.18 -13.06
CA ALA A 117 -8.48 17.96 -11.88
C ALA A 117 -8.79 19.45 -12.05
N SER A 118 -8.73 19.98 -13.27
CA SER A 118 -9.03 21.39 -13.55
C SER A 118 -10.49 21.78 -13.29
N HIS A 119 -11.41 20.82 -13.24
CA HIS A 119 -12.84 21.06 -13.06
C HIS A 119 -13.29 21.10 -11.59
N HIS A 120 -12.46 20.66 -10.62
CA HIS A 120 -12.76 20.70 -9.18
C HIS A 120 -14.14 20.15 -8.78
N TYR A 121 -14.44 18.90 -9.14
CA TYR A 121 -15.70 18.24 -8.79
C TYR A 121 -15.80 17.91 -7.30
N GLU A 122 -16.63 18.62 -6.54
CA GLU A 122 -16.85 18.39 -5.09
C GLU A 122 -17.40 17.00 -4.77
N ILE A 123 -18.14 16.39 -5.72
CA ILE A 123 -18.75 15.07 -5.55
C ILE A 123 -17.71 14.00 -5.22
N TRP A 124 -16.47 14.11 -5.72
CA TRP A 124 -15.44 13.12 -5.49
C TRP A 124 -15.05 13.03 -4.01
N ALA A 125 -14.66 14.13 -3.39
CA ALA A 125 -14.34 14.16 -1.95
C ALA A 125 -15.53 13.70 -1.10
N LYS A 126 -16.75 14.16 -1.44
CA LYS A 126 -17.97 13.86 -0.70
C LYS A 126 -18.36 12.39 -0.72
N GLU A 127 -18.21 11.72 -1.85
CA GLU A 127 -18.67 10.34 -2.03
C GLU A 127 -17.56 9.31 -1.84
N THR A 128 -16.31 9.65 -2.20
CA THR A 128 -15.17 8.70 -2.14
C THR A 128 -14.16 9.00 -1.04
N GLY A 129 -14.15 10.23 -0.50
CA GLY A 129 -13.09 10.72 0.38
C GLY A 129 -11.83 11.19 -0.35
N ASN A 130 -11.72 10.95 -1.66
CA ASN A 130 -10.59 11.35 -2.51
C ASN A 130 -10.99 12.61 -3.29
N PRO A 131 -10.28 13.74 -3.11
CA PRO A 131 -10.75 15.03 -3.62
C PRO A 131 -10.49 15.27 -5.11
N GLN A 132 -9.59 14.48 -5.71
CA GLN A 132 -9.12 14.70 -7.09
C GLN A 132 -8.64 13.40 -7.74
N PRO A 133 -8.58 13.34 -9.09
CA PRO A 133 -8.00 12.21 -9.80
C PRO A 133 -6.49 12.06 -9.51
N ASN A 134 -6.01 10.83 -9.67
CA ASN A 134 -4.59 10.51 -9.53
C ASN A 134 -4.22 9.45 -10.57
N CYS A 135 -3.01 9.51 -11.14
CA CYS A 135 -2.55 8.58 -12.17
C CYS A 135 -2.63 7.11 -11.73
N MET A 136 -2.48 6.82 -10.43
CA MET A 136 -2.57 5.46 -9.91
C MET A 136 -3.99 4.91 -9.78
N PHE A 137 -5.03 5.73 -9.97
CA PHE A 137 -6.40 5.28 -9.77
C PHE A 137 -6.93 4.45 -10.93
N PRO A 138 -7.46 3.25 -10.68
CA PRO A 138 -8.12 2.42 -11.67
C PRO A 138 -9.20 3.15 -12.48
N ALA A 139 -9.92 4.09 -11.87
CA ALA A 139 -10.90 4.94 -12.59
C ALA A 139 -10.27 5.68 -13.78
N MET A 140 -9.02 6.14 -13.64
CA MET A 140 -8.31 6.82 -14.72
C MET A 140 -7.85 5.83 -15.79
N PHE A 141 -7.40 4.65 -15.42
CA PHE A 141 -7.06 3.57 -16.37
C PHE A 141 -8.29 3.10 -17.14
N ALA A 142 -9.45 2.97 -16.47
CA ALA A 142 -10.71 2.61 -17.14
C ALA A 142 -11.12 3.68 -18.16
N ARG A 143 -11.08 4.98 -17.80
CA ARG A 143 -11.30 6.08 -18.74
C ARG A 143 -10.35 6.01 -19.92
N TRP A 144 -9.06 5.81 -19.68
CA TRP A 144 -8.05 5.69 -20.72
C TRP A 144 -8.34 4.51 -21.67
N MET A 145 -8.65 3.33 -21.12
CA MET A 145 -9.00 2.13 -21.92
C MET A 145 -10.24 2.38 -22.80
N MET A 146 -11.27 3.02 -22.24
CA MET A 146 -12.46 3.38 -22.99
C MET A 146 -12.15 4.31 -24.17
N ASN A 147 -11.16 5.19 -24.04
CA ASN A 147 -10.82 6.16 -25.07
C ASN A 147 -9.81 5.60 -26.10
N ASN A 148 -8.89 4.74 -25.70
CA ASN A 148 -7.70 4.41 -26.48
C ASN A 148 -7.62 2.92 -26.92
N CYS A 149 -8.38 2.00 -26.30
CA CYS A 149 -8.36 0.59 -26.67
C CYS A 149 -9.51 0.25 -27.62
N GLU A 150 -9.29 0.32 -28.93
CA GLU A 150 -10.35 0.07 -29.95
C GLU A 150 -11.04 -1.28 -29.78
N GLY A 151 -10.27 -2.37 -29.57
CA GLY A 151 -10.85 -3.71 -29.38
C GLY A 151 -11.61 -3.89 -28.09
N PHE A 152 -11.36 -3.05 -27.08
CA PHE A 152 -12.04 -3.14 -25.79
C PHE A 152 -13.50 -2.69 -25.88
N LYS A 153 -13.82 -1.65 -26.63
CA LYS A 153 -15.22 -1.18 -26.80
C LYS A 153 -16.14 -2.24 -27.38
N GLU A 154 -15.63 -3.12 -28.24
CA GLU A 154 -16.43 -4.16 -28.88
C GLU A 154 -16.56 -5.42 -28.01
N LYS A 155 -15.46 -5.88 -27.44
CA LYS A 155 -15.35 -7.18 -26.76
C LYS A 155 -15.37 -7.08 -25.25
N GLY A 156 -14.94 -5.93 -24.68
CA GLY A 156 -14.89 -5.72 -23.24
C GLY A 156 -16.27 -5.78 -22.60
N ARG A 157 -16.34 -6.37 -21.41
CA ARG A 157 -17.57 -6.50 -20.64
C ARG A 157 -17.41 -5.93 -19.24
N LYS A 158 -16.25 -6.13 -18.59
CA LYS A 158 -16.00 -5.67 -17.23
C LYS A 158 -14.56 -5.19 -17.06
N PHE A 159 -14.38 -4.33 -16.09
CA PHE A 159 -13.08 -4.02 -15.51
C PHE A 159 -12.89 -4.83 -14.24
N MET A 160 -11.72 -5.43 -14.05
CA MET A 160 -11.41 -6.24 -12.88
C MET A 160 -10.03 -5.91 -12.31
N HIS A 161 -9.89 -5.99 -10.99
CA HIS A 161 -8.59 -6.01 -10.33
C HIS A 161 -7.98 -7.41 -10.39
N ASN A 162 -6.70 -7.55 -10.04
CA ASN A 162 -5.99 -8.83 -10.16
C ASN A 162 -6.57 -9.92 -9.24
N ALA A 163 -6.80 -9.66 -7.94
CA ALA A 163 -7.37 -10.69 -7.05
C ALA A 163 -8.79 -11.11 -7.47
N PRO A 164 -9.76 -10.22 -7.73
CA PRO A 164 -11.05 -10.59 -8.30
C PRO A 164 -10.94 -11.32 -9.64
N TYR A 165 -9.99 -10.95 -10.52
CA TYR A 165 -9.74 -11.66 -11.78
C TYR A 165 -9.30 -13.11 -11.54
N ILE A 166 -8.33 -13.32 -10.65
CA ILE A 166 -7.84 -14.65 -10.29
C ILE A 166 -8.97 -15.51 -9.68
N LEU A 167 -9.67 -14.96 -8.68
CA LEU A 167 -10.73 -15.68 -7.96
C LEU A 167 -11.91 -16.03 -8.86
N ALA A 168 -12.32 -15.12 -9.76
CA ALA A 168 -13.38 -15.38 -10.75
C ALA A 168 -13.00 -16.52 -11.71
N ASN A 169 -11.75 -16.52 -12.20
CA ASN A 169 -11.26 -17.60 -13.06
C ASN A 169 -11.19 -18.92 -12.31
N LEU A 170 -10.65 -18.98 -11.08
CA LEU A 170 -10.63 -20.19 -10.25
C LEU A 170 -12.04 -20.78 -10.05
N ALA A 171 -13.05 -19.92 -9.90
CA ALA A 171 -14.45 -20.32 -9.77
C ALA A 171 -15.14 -20.63 -11.11
N GLY A 172 -14.53 -20.27 -12.25
CA GLY A 172 -15.14 -20.45 -13.58
C GLY A 172 -16.33 -19.52 -13.82
N LEU A 173 -16.28 -18.28 -13.31
CA LEU A 173 -17.34 -17.29 -13.48
C LEU A 173 -17.29 -16.63 -14.86
N SER A 174 -18.43 -16.18 -15.34
CA SER A 174 -18.54 -15.29 -16.49
C SER A 174 -18.49 -13.81 -16.07
N ALA A 175 -18.34 -12.90 -17.05
CA ALA A 175 -18.36 -11.47 -16.78
C ALA A 175 -19.70 -10.99 -16.16
N GLU A 176 -20.80 -11.69 -16.37
CA GLU A 176 -22.09 -11.35 -15.74
C GLU A 176 -22.03 -11.49 -14.21
N ASP A 177 -21.18 -12.39 -13.72
CA ASP A 177 -20.96 -12.64 -12.29
C ASP A 177 -19.65 -12.03 -11.77
N ALA A 178 -18.93 -11.26 -12.59
CA ALA A 178 -17.75 -10.54 -12.18
C ALA A 178 -18.04 -9.63 -10.97
N PHE A 179 -17.13 -9.63 -10.03
CA PHE A 179 -17.31 -8.99 -8.73
C PHE A 179 -16.05 -8.21 -8.31
N ILE A 180 -16.23 -7.40 -7.29
CA ILE A 180 -15.18 -6.72 -6.54
C ILE A 180 -15.62 -6.64 -5.07
N ASP A 181 -14.71 -6.80 -4.13
CA ASP A 181 -15.01 -6.51 -2.74
C ASP A 181 -15.05 -4.99 -2.46
N TRP A 182 -15.71 -4.58 -1.39
CA TRP A 182 -15.86 -3.15 -1.09
C TRP A 182 -14.56 -2.43 -0.71
N GLY A 183 -13.56 -3.15 -0.16
CA GLY A 183 -12.25 -2.62 0.13
C GLY A 183 -11.51 -2.26 -1.15
N THR A 184 -11.36 -3.24 -2.04
CA THR A 184 -10.75 -3.07 -3.37
C THR A 184 -11.55 -2.05 -4.23
N MET A 185 -12.89 -2.02 -4.13
CA MET A 185 -13.71 -0.98 -4.76
C MET A 185 -13.22 0.42 -4.35
N SER A 186 -12.91 0.63 -3.08
CA SER A 186 -12.40 1.93 -2.63
C SER A 186 -11.01 2.27 -3.21
N GLY A 187 -10.26 1.28 -3.67
CA GLY A 187 -9.00 1.45 -4.41
C GLY A 187 -9.18 2.04 -5.82
N TRP A 188 -10.40 2.04 -6.39
CA TRP A 188 -10.70 2.71 -7.67
C TRP A 188 -10.39 4.21 -7.63
N GLY A 189 -10.32 4.78 -6.43
CA GLY A 189 -10.07 6.20 -6.20
C GLY A 189 -11.30 7.07 -6.45
N LEU A 190 -11.99 6.92 -7.56
CA LEU A 190 -13.18 7.66 -7.96
C LEU A 190 -14.25 6.70 -8.52
N GLY A 191 -15.47 7.21 -8.74
CA GLY A 191 -16.55 6.46 -9.41
C GLY A 191 -17.49 5.72 -8.47
N TYR A 192 -17.37 5.87 -7.16
CA TYR A 192 -18.14 5.11 -6.17
C TYR A 192 -18.60 5.98 -4.98
N ARG A 193 -19.51 5.41 -4.18
CA ARG A 193 -19.96 5.92 -2.88
C ARG A 193 -19.46 5.00 -1.78
N VAL A 194 -18.40 5.40 -1.09
CA VAL A 194 -17.70 4.53 -0.16
C VAL A 194 -18.57 4.07 1.02
N THR A 195 -19.40 4.94 1.57
CA THR A 195 -20.28 4.63 2.71
C THR A 195 -21.42 3.68 2.31
N GLU A 196 -22.00 3.89 1.10
CA GLU A 196 -23.10 3.08 0.60
C GLU A 196 -22.65 1.76 -0.04
N LYS A 197 -21.34 1.58 -0.26
CA LYS A 197 -20.76 0.44 -0.97
C LYS A 197 -21.40 0.23 -2.35
N LYS A 198 -21.48 1.31 -3.13
CA LYS A 198 -22.11 1.33 -4.46
C LYS A 198 -21.31 2.13 -5.47
N TRP A 199 -21.45 1.78 -6.73
CA TRP A 199 -20.97 2.62 -7.82
C TRP A 199 -21.81 3.90 -7.91
N SER A 200 -21.15 5.02 -8.23
CA SER A 200 -21.79 6.33 -8.40
C SER A 200 -22.05 6.60 -9.88
N LYS A 201 -23.33 6.59 -10.26
CA LYS A 201 -23.70 6.84 -11.66
C LYS A 201 -23.20 8.21 -12.15
N GLU A 202 -23.34 9.24 -11.33
CA GLU A 202 -22.91 10.60 -11.68
C GLU A 202 -21.40 10.69 -11.89
N GLN A 203 -20.61 10.09 -11.00
CA GLN A 203 -19.15 10.08 -11.15
C GLN A 203 -18.72 9.26 -12.36
N LEU A 204 -19.33 8.09 -12.62
CA LEU A 204 -19.02 7.27 -13.79
C LEU A 204 -19.38 7.98 -15.10
N GLU A 205 -20.46 8.78 -15.13
CA GLU A 205 -20.79 9.63 -16.28
C GLU A 205 -19.72 10.70 -16.53
N ILE A 206 -19.21 11.35 -15.46
CA ILE A 206 -18.08 12.31 -15.56
C ILE A 206 -16.81 11.61 -16.10
N LEU A 207 -16.54 10.40 -15.63
CA LEU A 207 -15.38 9.61 -16.04
C LEU A 207 -15.53 9.01 -17.46
N GLY A 208 -16.75 9.02 -18.03
CA GLY A 208 -17.04 8.40 -19.33
C GLY A 208 -17.03 6.86 -19.28
N ILE A 209 -17.32 6.27 -18.11
CA ILE A 209 -17.33 4.83 -17.89
C ILE A 209 -18.78 4.33 -17.79
N PRO A 210 -19.20 3.40 -18.68
CA PRO A 210 -20.55 2.82 -18.61
C PRO A 210 -20.74 1.99 -17.32
N MET A 211 -21.88 2.16 -16.66
CA MET A 211 -22.21 1.44 -15.42
C MET A 211 -22.21 -0.08 -15.61
N GLU A 212 -22.60 -0.57 -16.78
CA GLU A 212 -22.59 -2.00 -17.11
C GLU A 212 -21.20 -2.62 -17.18
N MET A 213 -20.14 -1.81 -17.29
CA MET A 213 -18.76 -2.27 -17.25
C MET A 213 -18.24 -2.49 -15.81
N MET A 214 -18.99 -2.05 -14.81
CA MET A 214 -18.60 -2.17 -13.42
C MET A 214 -18.99 -3.54 -12.85
N PRO A 215 -18.08 -4.19 -12.07
CA PRO A 215 -18.37 -5.46 -11.43
C PRO A 215 -19.37 -5.30 -10.27
N LYS A 216 -19.99 -6.41 -9.84
CA LYS A 216 -20.85 -6.45 -8.65
C LYS A 216 -20.03 -6.23 -7.39
N ILE A 217 -20.50 -5.38 -6.46
CA ILE A 217 -19.82 -5.16 -5.19
C ILE A 217 -20.28 -6.22 -4.18
N GLN A 218 -19.33 -6.89 -3.54
CA GLN A 218 -19.52 -7.96 -2.56
C GLN A 218 -18.86 -7.59 -1.22
N LYS A 219 -19.24 -8.29 -0.15
CA LYS A 219 -18.45 -8.30 1.08
C LYS A 219 -17.19 -9.14 0.86
N PRO A 220 -16.04 -8.79 1.44
CA PRO A 220 -14.80 -9.57 1.26
C PRO A 220 -14.97 -11.06 1.55
N TRP A 221 -15.80 -11.44 2.51
CA TRP A 221 -16.05 -12.83 2.93
C TRP A 221 -17.24 -13.48 2.25
N ASP A 222 -17.94 -12.81 1.32
CA ASP A 222 -19.01 -13.47 0.59
C ASP A 222 -18.43 -14.61 -0.27
N ILE A 223 -19.12 -15.75 -0.29
CA ILE A 223 -18.75 -16.87 -1.15
C ILE A 223 -19.27 -16.56 -2.56
N ILE A 224 -18.34 -16.38 -3.50
CA ILE A 224 -18.65 -16.02 -4.89
C ILE A 224 -18.81 -17.23 -5.81
N GLY A 225 -18.43 -18.40 -5.33
CA GLY A 225 -18.47 -19.66 -6.06
C GLY A 225 -17.65 -20.73 -5.39
N THR A 226 -17.36 -21.78 -6.14
CA THR A 226 -16.51 -22.88 -5.69
C THR A 226 -15.43 -23.18 -6.72
N LEU A 227 -14.33 -23.77 -6.29
CA LEU A 227 -13.24 -24.17 -7.17
C LEU A 227 -13.77 -25.08 -8.29
N SER A 228 -13.58 -24.63 -9.53
CA SER A 228 -14.06 -25.33 -10.73
C SER A 228 -13.30 -26.65 -10.95
N GLU A 229 -13.89 -27.57 -11.70
CA GLU A 229 -13.25 -28.86 -12.04
C GLU A 229 -11.92 -28.66 -12.79
N THR A 230 -11.84 -27.66 -13.65
CA THR A 230 -10.62 -27.34 -14.41
C THR A 230 -9.48 -26.97 -13.46
N PHE A 231 -9.69 -25.99 -12.59
CA PHE A 231 -8.64 -25.53 -11.68
C PHE A 231 -8.40 -26.48 -10.51
N ALA A 232 -9.40 -27.26 -10.10
CA ALA A 232 -9.21 -28.35 -9.16
C ALA A 232 -8.19 -29.38 -9.70
N LYS A 233 -8.31 -29.76 -10.97
CA LYS A 233 -7.37 -30.66 -11.63
C LYS A 233 -5.97 -30.05 -11.74
N GLU A 234 -5.87 -28.76 -12.05
CA GLU A 234 -4.58 -28.07 -12.20
C GLU A 234 -3.85 -27.86 -10.88
N THR A 235 -4.57 -27.57 -9.81
CA THR A 235 -4.00 -27.34 -8.48
C THR A 235 -3.77 -28.63 -7.69
N GLY A 236 -4.45 -29.72 -8.04
CA GLY A 236 -4.45 -30.98 -7.30
C GLY A 236 -5.33 -30.97 -6.05
N LEU A 237 -6.25 -30.00 -5.96
CA LEU A 237 -7.31 -29.89 -4.96
C LEU A 237 -8.57 -30.60 -5.44
N LYS A 238 -9.53 -30.87 -4.52
CA LYS A 238 -10.85 -31.30 -4.91
C LYS A 238 -11.69 -30.13 -5.47
N PRO A 239 -12.60 -30.36 -6.42
CA PRO A 239 -13.58 -29.37 -6.81
C PRO A 239 -14.54 -29.04 -5.67
N GLY A 240 -15.17 -27.86 -5.72
CA GLY A 240 -16.19 -27.49 -4.75
C GLY A 240 -15.69 -26.84 -3.46
N ILE A 241 -14.38 -26.59 -3.32
CA ILE A 241 -13.83 -25.73 -2.25
C ILE A 241 -14.40 -24.32 -2.41
N GLN A 242 -14.88 -23.72 -1.31
CA GLN A 242 -15.48 -22.38 -1.36
C GLN A 242 -14.47 -21.30 -1.68
N ILE A 243 -14.84 -20.36 -2.55
CA ILE A 243 -14.01 -19.22 -2.95
C ILE A 243 -14.67 -17.94 -2.44
N CYS A 244 -13.92 -17.14 -1.69
CA CYS A 244 -14.35 -15.85 -1.15
C CYS A 244 -14.19 -14.74 -2.19
N ALA A 245 -14.84 -13.60 -1.96
CA ALA A 245 -14.69 -12.40 -2.81
C ALA A 245 -13.30 -11.75 -2.70
N GLY A 246 -12.57 -12.02 -1.61
CA GLY A 246 -11.21 -11.51 -1.46
C GLY A 246 -11.13 -10.07 -0.97
N ALA A 247 -9.95 -9.49 -1.05
CA ALA A 247 -9.67 -8.12 -0.58
C ALA A 247 -8.54 -7.46 -1.38
N GLY A 248 -8.24 -6.21 -1.03
CA GLY A 248 -7.02 -5.54 -1.48
C GLY A 248 -5.84 -5.79 -0.52
N ASP A 249 -4.63 -5.88 -1.07
CA ASP A 249 -3.37 -6.09 -0.32
C ASP A 249 -3.16 -5.06 0.80
N THR A 250 -3.39 -3.80 0.50
CA THR A 250 -3.28 -2.70 1.47
C THR A 250 -4.27 -2.86 2.62
N MET A 251 -5.53 -3.26 2.33
CA MET A 251 -6.56 -3.48 3.34
C MET A 251 -6.19 -4.62 4.28
N GLN A 252 -5.66 -5.71 3.73
CA GLN A 252 -5.20 -6.87 4.51
C GLN A 252 -3.96 -6.54 5.35
N SER A 253 -3.02 -5.78 4.77
CA SER A 253 -1.83 -5.29 5.48
C SER A 253 -2.21 -4.38 6.66
N MET A 254 -3.21 -3.50 6.50
CA MET A 254 -3.68 -2.62 7.58
C MET A 254 -4.26 -3.43 8.74
N ILE A 255 -5.07 -4.45 8.47
CA ILE A 255 -5.57 -5.35 9.51
C ILE A 255 -4.40 -6.06 10.20
N GLY A 256 -3.45 -6.60 9.45
CA GLY A 256 -2.25 -7.26 9.98
C GLY A 256 -1.42 -6.35 10.90
N CYS A 257 -1.40 -5.05 10.61
CA CYS A 257 -0.79 -4.01 11.46
C CYS A 257 -1.68 -3.61 12.65
N GLY A 258 -2.93 -4.05 12.69
CA GLY A 258 -3.91 -3.71 13.73
C GLY A 258 -4.57 -2.35 13.56
N VAL A 259 -4.61 -1.82 12.34
CA VAL A 259 -5.34 -0.58 11.98
C VAL A 259 -6.79 -0.93 11.68
N ILE A 260 -7.57 -1.13 12.74
CA ILE A 260 -8.97 -1.58 12.67
C ILE A 260 -9.94 -0.68 13.46
N LYS A 261 -9.42 0.30 14.19
CA LYS A 261 -10.20 1.28 14.98
C LYS A 261 -9.62 2.67 14.78
N PRO A 262 -10.42 3.73 14.89
CA PRO A 262 -9.92 5.10 15.00
C PRO A 262 -8.81 5.20 16.05
N ASP A 263 -7.88 6.16 15.89
CA ASP A 263 -6.68 6.35 16.72
C ASP A 263 -5.50 5.39 16.45
N GLN A 264 -5.71 4.32 15.72
CA GLN A 264 -4.66 3.37 15.34
C GLN A 264 -4.03 3.76 14.00
N ALA A 265 -2.72 3.67 13.96
CA ALA A 265 -1.94 3.99 12.76
C ALA A 265 -0.94 2.87 12.43
N ALA A 266 -0.53 2.83 11.17
CA ALA A 266 0.59 2.02 10.71
C ALA A 266 1.59 2.86 9.94
N ASP A 267 2.86 2.58 10.21
CA ASP A 267 4.00 2.99 9.42
C ASP A 267 4.53 1.76 8.67
N VAL A 268 4.21 1.69 7.39
CA VAL A 268 4.76 0.67 6.48
C VAL A 268 6.07 1.20 5.93
N ALA A 269 7.14 1.03 6.72
CA ALA A 269 8.45 1.64 6.53
C ALA A 269 9.29 0.92 5.46
N GLY A 270 8.80 0.91 4.24
CA GLY A 270 9.47 0.34 3.05
C GLY A 270 10.43 1.31 2.36
N THR A 271 10.65 1.12 1.06
CA THR A 271 11.45 2.01 0.18
C THR A 271 10.87 3.42 0.14
N CYS A 272 9.57 3.53 -0.21
CA CYS A 272 8.72 4.64 0.18
C CYS A 272 7.97 4.18 1.42
N ALA A 273 7.88 5.01 2.43
CA ALA A 273 7.06 4.66 3.57
C ALA A 273 5.62 5.11 3.32
N MET A 274 4.66 4.34 3.81
CA MET A 274 3.25 4.66 3.77
C MET A 274 2.77 4.83 5.20
N PHE A 275 2.24 6.00 5.52
CA PHE A 275 1.65 6.28 6.82
C PHE A 275 0.13 6.23 6.73
N CYS A 276 -0.47 5.35 7.50
CA CYS A 276 -1.91 5.14 7.51
C CYS A 276 -2.48 5.43 8.90
N ILE A 277 -3.68 5.99 8.96
CA ILE A 277 -4.44 6.16 10.19
C ILE A 277 -5.91 5.81 9.97
N ALA A 278 -6.46 5.03 10.89
CA ALA A 278 -7.88 4.68 10.88
C ALA A 278 -8.76 5.87 11.28
N THR A 279 -9.93 5.98 10.65
CA THR A 279 -10.96 6.98 10.93
C THR A 279 -12.35 6.36 10.96
N ASP A 280 -13.33 7.08 11.47
CA ASP A 280 -14.76 6.63 11.50
C ASP A 280 -15.45 6.74 10.13
N GLY A 281 -14.80 7.33 9.13
CA GLY A 281 -15.36 7.58 7.81
C GLY A 281 -14.64 8.72 7.11
N ILE A 282 -15.30 9.33 6.12
CA ILE A 282 -14.78 10.50 5.41
C ILE A 282 -14.65 11.68 6.38
N ASN A 283 -13.50 12.33 6.36
CA ASN A 283 -13.20 13.56 7.09
C ASN A 283 -12.93 14.70 6.09
N GLU A 284 -13.76 15.73 6.10
CA GLU A 284 -13.69 16.84 5.13
C GLU A 284 -12.34 17.57 5.17
N GLU A 285 -11.71 17.71 6.35
CA GLU A 285 -10.40 18.37 6.47
C GLU A 285 -9.31 17.51 5.86
N LEU A 286 -9.34 16.18 6.07
CA LEU A 286 -8.36 15.25 5.48
C LEU A 286 -8.55 15.11 3.98
N SER A 287 -9.77 15.18 3.47
CA SER A 287 -10.11 15.06 2.05
C SER A 287 -9.88 16.35 1.24
N LYS A 288 -9.06 17.28 1.72
CA LYS A 288 -8.66 18.45 0.94
C LYS A 288 -7.54 18.11 -0.04
N PRO A 289 -7.58 18.65 -1.28
CA PRO A 289 -6.58 18.35 -2.30
C PRO A 289 -5.12 18.61 -1.87
N GLU A 290 -4.90 19.69 -1.12
CA GLU A 290 -3.57 20.07 -0.64
C GLU A 290 -2.95 19.09 0.36
N ASN A 291 -3.72 18.18 0.94
CA ASN A 291 -3.23 17.18 1.88
C ASN A 291 -2.64 15.95 1.18
N GLU A 292 -2.96 15.74 -0.09
CA GLU A 292 -2.49 14.60 -0.91
C GLU A 292 -2.71 13.22 -0.24
N LEU A 293 -3.75 13.10 0.60
CA LEU A 293 -4.12 11.86 1.27
C LEU A 293 -5.11 11.06 0.43
N ILE A 294 -5.00 9.75 0.51
CA ILE A 294 -5.92 8.81 -0.14
C ILE A 294 -6.77 8.14 0.93
N PHE A 295 -8.07 8.05 0.67
CA PHE A 295 -9.05 7.43 1.55
C PHE A 295 -9.51 6.08 1.03
N ASN A 296 -9.54 5.10 1.93
CA ASN A 296 -10.04 3.77 1.61
C ASN A 296 -10.96 3.20 2.70
N SER A 297 -11.83 2.30 2.27
CA SER A 297 -12.57 1.38 3.13
C SER A 297 -11.69 0.16 3.43
N GLY A 298 -11.66 -0.29 4.67
CA GLY A 298 -10.98 -1.53 5.02
C GLY A 298 -11.80 -2.79 4.68
N THR A 299 -11.20 -3.96 4.90
CA THR A 299 -11.86 -5.26 4.70
C THR A 299 -13.03 -5.46 5.66
N LEU A 300 -12.88 -5.11 6.95
CA LEU A 300 -13.93 -5.28 7.95
C LEU A 300 -15.01 -4.20 7.83
N GLU A 301 -16.22 -4.51 8.31
CA GLU A 301 -17.33 -3.54 8.31
C GLU A 301 -16.98 -2.28 9.13
N ASN A 302 -17.34 -1.12 8.60
CA ASN A 302 -17.13 0.18 9.23
C ASN A 302 -15.68 0.50 9.60
N THR A 303 -14.72 -0.09 8.86
CA THR A 303 -13.32 0.29 8.96
C THR A 303 -12.94 1.18 7.78
N TYR A 304 -12.27 2.28 8.08
CA TYR A 304 -11.82 3.26 7.10
C TYR A 304 -10.46 3.80 7.51
N PHE A 305 -9.66 4.21 6.55
CA PHE A 305 -8.38 4.82 6.82
C PHE A 305 -7.96 5.81 5.73
N TYR A 306 -7.23 6.83 6.14
CA TYR A 306 -6.45 7.67 5.24
C TYR A 306 -5.00 7.22 5.24
N TRP A 307 -4.36 7.38 4.11
CA TRP A 307 -2.94 7.15 4.00
C TRP A 307 -2.27 8.13 3.05
N GLY A 308 -0.99 8.36 3.28
CA GLY A 308 -0.14 9.21 2.47
C GLY A 308 1.26 8.64 2.39
N PHE A 309 2.00 9.03 1.35
CA PHE A 309 3.38 8.63 1.16
C PHE A 309 4.35 9.51 1.96
N ILE A 310 5.32 8.86 2.60
CA ILE A 310 6.58 9.46 3.03
C ILE A 310 7.59 9.09 1.95
N ARG A 311 7.87 10.03 1.04
CA ARG A 311 8.49 9.72 -0.26
C ARG A 311 9.86 9.11 -0.20
N THR A 312 10.69 9.52 0.74
CA THR A 312 12.09 9.10 0.79
C THR A 312 12.42 8.09 1.87
N GLY A 313 11.47 7.60 2.63
CA GLY A 313 11.58 6.56 3.67
C GLY A 313 12.88 5.75 3.65
N GLY A 314 12.79 4.45 3.40
CA GLY A 314 13.95 3.57 3.28
C GLY A 314 14.89 3.88 2.10
N LEU A 315 14.42 4.65 1.09
CA LEU A 315 15.25 5.09 -0.02
C LEU A 315 16.40 5.99 0.46
N ALA A 316 16.12 6.97 1.34
CA ALA A 316 17.15 7.86 1.88
C ALA A 316 18.19 7.10 2.69
N LEU A 317 17.75 6.08 3.45
CA LEU A 317 18.64 5.22 4.23
C LEU A 317 19.59 4.44 3.32
N ARG A 318 19.05 3.81 2.26
CA ARG A 318 19.86 3.07 1.28
C ARG A 318 20.79 3.99 0.52
N TRP A 319 20.29 5.14 0.05
CA TRP A 319 21.10 6.11 -0.65
C TRP A 319 22.31 6.55 0.18
N TYR A 320 22.13 6.83 1.47
CA TYR A 320 23.21 7.24 2.35
C TYR A 320 24.25 6.11 2.50
N ARG A 321 23.82 4.88 2.76
CA ARG A 321 24.71 3.71 2.84
C ARG A 321 25.46 3.48 1.52
N ASP A 322 24.75 3.47 0.40
CA ASP A 322 25.29 3.05 -0.88
C ASP A 322 26.20 4.11 -1.49
N ASN A 323 25.82 5.39 -1.43
CA ASN A 323 26.49 6.46 -2.17
C ASN A 323 27.35 7.35 -1.28
N VAL A 324 26.99 7.56 -0.01
CA VAL A 324 27.80 8.38 0.91
C VAL A 324 28.82 7.54 1.65
N CYS A 325 28.41 6.37 2.13
CA CYS A 325 29.31 5.45 2.84
C CYS A 325 30.05 4.49 1.89
N ASN A 326 29.63 4.37 0.63
CA ASN A 326 30.17 3.44 -0.37
C ASN A 326 30.08 1.95 0.05
N GLU A 327 28.98 1.58 0.73
CA GLU A 327 28.69 0.25 1.26
C GLU A 327 27.47 -0.39 0.56
N ALA A 328 27.43 -0.26 -0.78
CA ALA A 328 26.29 -0.71 -1.58
C ALA A 328 25.99 -2.21 -1.36
N GLY A 329 24.70 -2.51 -1.07
CA GLY A 329 24.23 -3.87 -0.83
C GLY A 329 24.60 -4.46 0.54
N ASN A 330 25.41 -3.79 1.35
CA ASN A 330 25.80 -4.25 2.68
C ASN A 330 24.70 -3.95 3.72
N GLY A 331 23.73 -4.87 3.88
CA GLY A 331 22.63 -4.71 4.83
C GLY A 331 23.08 -4.61 6.30
N ALA A 332 24.15 -5.31 6.67
CA ALA A 332 24.68 -5.30 8.03
C ALA A 332 25.31 -3.94 8.42
N TYR A 333 25.67 -3.11 7.45
CA TYR A 333 26.24 -1.79 7.71
C TYR A 333 25.24 -0.81 8.36
N PHE A 334 23.94 -1.06 8.23
CA PHE A 334 22.93 -0.29 8.96
C PHE A 334 23.06 -0.41 10.48
N ASP A 335 23.48 -1.58 10.99
CA ASP A 335 23.70 -1.79 12.43
C ASP A 335 24.86 -0.92 12.92
N GLU A 336 25.96 -0.86 12.16
CA GLU A 336 27.11 0.00 12.48
C GLU A 336 26.72 1.50 12.48
N LEU A 337 25.94 1.93 11.46
CA LEU A 337 25.43 3.30 11.38
C LEU A 337 24.50 3.62 12.58
N ASN A 338 23.64 2.69 12.95
CA ASN A 338 22.72 2.84 14.08
C ASN A 338 23.48 2.93 15.41
N GLU A 339 24.54 2.14 15.62
CA GLU A 339 25.40 2.24 16.80
C GLU A 339 26.08 3.62 16.89
N LYS A 340 26.59 4.17 15.77
CA LYS A 340 27.18 5.51 15.73
C LYS A 340 26.15 6.59 16.08
N ALA A 341 24.93 6.48 15.56
CA ALA A 341 23.87 7.47 15.78
C ALA A 341 23.22 7.38 17.17
N GLN A 342 23.32 6.24 17.85
CA GLN A 342 22.64 5.99 19.13
C GLN A 342 23.00 7.02 20.21
N ASN A 343 24.25 7.44 20.25
CA ASN A 343 24.77 8.39 21.24
C ASN A 343 24.73 9.86 20.79
N VAL A 344 24.29 10.11 19.56
CA VAL A 344 24.15 11.49 19.05
C VAL A 344 22.91 12.13 19.69
N PRO A 345 23.01 13.36 20.21
CA PRO A 345 21.86 14.06 20.79
C PRO A 345 20.73 14.27 19.78
N CYS A 346 19.49 14.37 20.29
CA CYS A 346 18.33 14.77 19.49
C CYS A 346 18.61 16.08 18.73
N GLY A 347 18.20 16.14 17.47
CA GLY A 347 18.46 17.28 16.60
C GLY A 347 19.85 17.28 15.98
N SER A 348 20.56 16.14 16.03
CA SER A 348 21.82 15.89 15.30
C SER A 348 22.84 17.01 15.45
N THR A 349 22.99 17.56 16.67
CA THR A 349 23.86 18.72 16.99
C THR A 349 23.60 19.97 16.11
N GLY A 350 22.39 20.09 15.58
CA GLY A 350 21.96 21.18 14.69
C GLY A 350 22.19 20.91 13.20
N VAL A 351 22.70 19.74 12.83
CA VAL A 351 22.81 19.34 11.42
C VAL A 351 21.43 18.90 10.92
N LEU A 352 21.00 19.44 9.79
CA LEU A 352 19.77 19.05 9.12
C LEU A 352 20.11 18.34 7.80
N PHE A 353 19.39 17.26 7.52
CA PHE A 353 19.31 16.68 6.18
C PHE A 353 17.95 17.01 5.58
N LEU A 354 17.91 17.49 4.33
CA LEU A 354 16.69 17.65 3.56
C LEU A 354 16.59 16.48 2.58
N PRO A 355 15.58 15.59 2.71
CA PRO A 355 15.61 14.29 2.04
C PRO A 355 15.03 14.30 0.61
N TYR A 356 15.13 15.39 -0.12
CA TYR A 356 14.53 15.58 -1.45
C TYR A 356 15.31 14.88 -2.58
N LEU A 357 15.65 13.59 -2.39
CA LEU A 357 16.41 12.78 -3.35
C LEU A 357 15.67 12.55 -4.68
N THR A 358 14.34 12.62 -4.66
CA THR A 358 13.46 12.45 -5.83
C THR A 358 12.70 13.72 -6.17
N GLY A 359 13.21 14.87 -5.73
CA GLY A 359 12.55 16.17 -5.83
C GLY A 359 11.60 16.46 -4.67
N GLY A 360 11.11 17.67 -4.61
CA GLY A 360 10.13 18.14 -3.63
C GLY A 360 8.70 18.15 -4.17
N PHE A 361 7.83 18.88 -3.48
CA PHE A 361 6.40 18.97 -3.77
C PHE A 361 5.89 20.39 -3.79
N GLY A 362 4.84 20.66 -4.54
CA GLY A 362 4.12 21.90 -4.55
C GLY A 362 5.09 23.09 -4.62
N GLU A 363 5.10 23.93 -3.60
CA GLU A 363 5.98 25.10 -3.50
C GLU A 363 7.49 24.76 -3.46
N THR A 364 7.85 23.51 -3.17
CA THR A 364 9.23 23.00 -3.13
C THR A 364 9.55 22.03 -4.26
N SER A 365 8.83 22.07 -5.37
CA SER A 365 8.97 21.12 -6.50
C SER A 365 10.41 21.03 -7.04
N ASN A 366 11.19 22.10 -7.00
CA ASN A 366 12.59 22.15 -7.42
C ASN A 366 13.60 21.79 -6.31
N ALA A 367 13.12 21.31 -5.14
CA ALA A 367 14.00 20.96 -4.04
C ALA A 367 14.88 19.76 -4.37
N SER A 368 16.10 19.79 -3.90
CA SER A 368 17.06 18.68 -3.94
C SER A 368 17.62 18.38 -2.56
N ALA A 369 18.09 17.14 -2.38
CA ALA A 369 18.63 16.71 -1.10
C ALA A 369 19.92 17.48 -0.75
N CYS A 370 20.04 17.88 0.52
CA CYS A 370 21.24 18.53 1.02
C CYS A 370 21.41 18.35 2.54
N PHE A 371 22.67 18.39 2.98
CA PHE A 371 23.01 18.57 4.39
C PHE A 371 23.26 20.06 4.67
N LEU A 372 22.71 20.55 5.76
CA LEU A 372 22.86 21.94 6.22
C LEU A 372 23.55 21.98 7.58
N ASN A 373 24.30 23.05 7.83
CA ASN A 373 24.98 23.32 9.11
C ASN A 373 26.04 22.28 9.50
N MET A 374 26.73 21.67 8.54
CA MET A 374 27.87 20.79 8.81
C MET A 374 29.09 21.59 9.28
N THR A 375 29.85 21.04 10.21
CA THR A 375 31.10 21.58 10.74
C THR A 375 32.21 20.52 10.68
N MET A 376 33.43 20.87 11.07
CA MET A 376 34.53 19.89 11.17
C MET A 376 34.28 18.77 12.19
N ASP A 377 33.37 18.98 13.13
CA ASP A 377 33.00 17.99 14.15
C ASP A 377 31.83 17.10 13.73
N THR A 378 31.30 17.29 12.51
CA THR A 378 30.20 16.48 11.96
C THR A 378 30.73 15.14 11.51
N ASP A 379 30.65 14.14 12.37
CA ASP A 379 31.02 12.76 12.04
C ASP A 379 29.89 11.98 11.34
N GLN A 380 30.16 10.73 10.98
CA GLN A 380 29.20 9.85 10.32
C GLN A 380 27.97 9.54 11.18
N GLY A 381 28.13 9.46 12.50
CA GLY A 381 27.00 9.23 13.42
C GLY A 381 26.03 10.41 13.43
N VAL A 382 26.55 11.65 13.43
CA VAL A 382 25.76 12.88 13.34
C VAL A 382 25.01 12.94 11.99
N GLN A 383 25.70 12.64 10.89
CA GLN A 383 25.08 12.62 9.57
C GLN A 383 23.96 11.57 9.47
N TRP A 384 24.22 10.34 9.94
CA TRP A 384 23.22 9.28 9.93
C TRP A 384 22.02 9.63 10.79
N ARG A 385 22.25 10.20 11.99
CA ARG A 385 21.17 10.69 12.83
C ARG A 385 20.32 11.73 12.12
N ALA A 386 20.96 12.68 11.43
CA ALA A 386 20.26 13.71 10.65
C ALA A 386 19.41 13.10 9.53
N VAL A 387 19.86 12.02 8.87
CA VAL A 387 19.09 11.29 7.86
C VAL A 387 17.85 10.63 8.50
N LEU A 388 17.99 9.96 9.65
CA LEU A 388 16.87 9.33 10.35
C LEU A 388 15.84 10.38 10.81
N GLU A 389 16.29 11.50 11.36
CA GLU A 389 15.45 12.60 11.83
C GLU A 389 14.74 13.34 10.70
N ALA A 390 15.39 13.49 9.52
CA ALA A 390 14.81 14.13 8.34
C ALA A 390 13.50 13.46 7.92
N ILE A 391 13.50 12.14 7.87
CA ILE A 391 12.30 11.36 7.54
C ILE A 391 11.25 11.51 8.67
N GLY A 392 11.70 11.61 9.93
CA GLY A 392 10.81 11.88 11.06
C GLY A 392 10.07 13.22 10.95
N TYR A 393 10.71 14.27 10.41
CA TYR A 393 10.05 15.56 10.16
C TYR A 393 8.97 15.46 9.06
N ASP A 394 9.15 14.62 8.06
CA ASP A 394 8.12 14.35 7.06
C ASP A 394 6.90 13.65 7.71
N TYR A 395 7.12 12.68 8.61
CA TYR A 395 6.04 12.08 9.41
C TYR A 395 5.32 13.13 10.26
N MET A 396 6.05 14.06 10.90
CA MET A 396 5.42 15.16 11.67
C MET A 396 4.53 16.03 10.79
N SER A 397 4.94 16.31 9.56
CA SER A 397 4.15 17.07 8.60
C SER A 397 2.81 16.38 8.29
N VAL A 398 2.85 15.07 8.03
CA VAL A 398 1.63 14.28 7.78
C VAL A 398 0.76 14.20 9.04
N THR A 399 1.35 13.94 10.21
CA THR A 399 0.56 13.84 11.46
C THR A 399 -0.05 15.17 11.90
N ASP A 400 0.54 16.31 11.52
CA ASP A 400 -0.06 17.63 11.78
C ASP A 400 -1.37 17.83 10.99
N ILE A 401 -1.47 17.24 9.78
CA ILE A 401 -2.72 17.24 9.01
C ILE A 401 -3.81 16.49 9.80
N TYR A 402 -3.51 15.31 10.32
CA TYR A 402 -4.45 14.53 11.12
C TYR A 402 -4.85 15.24 12.42
N LYS A 403 -3.89 15.84 13.13
CA LYS A 403 -4.16 16.63 14.35
C LYS A 403 -5.09 17.82 14.07
N LYS A 404 -4.85 18.54 12.97
CA LYS A 404 -5.70 19.65 12.53
C LYS A 404 -7.13 19.19 12.21
N ALA A 405 -7.26 18.00 11.64
CA ALA A 405 -8.56 17.37 11.36
C ALA A 405 -9.25 16.77 12.58
N GLY A 406 -8.65 16.87 13.77
CA GLY A 406 -9.20 16.30 15.01
C GLY A 406 -9.08 14.78 15.12
N VAL A 407 -8.20 14.15 14.33
CA VAL A 407 -7.96 12.70 14.36
C VAL A 407 -6.79 12.42 15.32
N PRO A 408 -7.03 11.74 16.46
CA PRO A 408 -5.96 11.43 17.41
C PRO A 408 -5.01 10.37 16.87
N LEU A 409 -3.75 10.44 17.25
CA LEU A 409 -2.74 9.43 17.02
C LEU A 409 -2.22 8.93 18.37
N GLU A 410 -2.74 7.81 18.84
CA GLU A 410 -2.37 7.26 20.15
C GLU A 410 -1.40 6.09 20.05
N PHE A 411 -1.56 5.28 19.01
CA PHE A 411 -0.75 4.08 18.82
C PHE A 411 -0.38 3.86 17.34
N MET A 412 0.89 3.54 17.09
CA MET A 412 1.39 3.26 15.75
C MET A 412 2.11 1.91 15.70
N THR A 413 1.76 1.07 14.73
CA THR A 413 2.52 -0.15 14.41
C THR A 413 3.53 0.16 13.30
N ILE A 414 4.79 -0.24 13.48
CA ILE A 414 5.87 -0.07 12.49
C ILE A 414 6.19 -1.43 11.89
N THR A 415 6.18 -1.51 10.56
CA THR A 415 6.43 -2.74 9.81
C THR A 415 7.50 -2.55 8.73
N GLU A 416 7.76 -3.59 7.96
CA GLU A 416 8.75 -3.64 6.90
C GLU A 416 10.20 -3.41 7.38
N GLY A 417 11.12 -3.16 6.44
CA GLY A 417 12.55 -3.03 6.72
C GLY A 417 12.91 -1.98 7.77
N GLY A 418 12.16 -0.87 7.82
CA GLY A 418 12.35 0.20 8.78
C GLY A 418 12.12 -0.22 10.24
N SER A 419 11.30 -1.25 10.48
CA SER A 419 11.03 -1.77 11.82
C SER A 419 12.25 -2.40 12.49
N ASN A 420 13.30 -2.73 11.74
CA ASN A 420 14.52 -3.35 12.26
C ASN A 420 15.46 -2.36 12.98
N SER A 421 15.33 -1.05 12.76
CA SER A 421 16.17 -0.05 13.40
C SER A 421 15.56 0.44 14.70
N GLU A 422 16.03 -0.07 15.85
CA GLU A 422 15.55 0.37 17.17
C GLU A 422 15.75 1.86 17.41
N VAL A 423 16.87 2.41 16.95
CA VAL A 423 17.18 3.85 17.07
C VAL A 423 16.15 4.67 16.28
N TRP A 424 15.86 4.28 15.05
CA TRP A 424 14.90 5.00 14.22
C TRP A 424 13.47 4.89 14.74
N ASN A 425 13.08 3.72 15.25
CA ASN A 425 11.77 3.52 15.84
C ASN A 425 11.56 4.39 17.09
N GLN A 426 12.59 4.53 17.94
CA GLN A 426 12.54 5.43 19.09
C GLN A 426 12.50 6.91 18.67
N ILE A 427 13.27 7.29 17.63
CA ILE A 427 13.22 8.65 17.05
C ILE A 427 11.78 8.96 16.59
N LYS A 428 11.14 8.06 15.84
CA LYS A 428 9.76 8.24 15.38
C LYS A 428 8.78 8.38 16.54
N ALA A 429 8.87 7.53 17.55
CA ALA A 429 8.03 7.63 18.75
C ALA A 429 8.18 8.99 19.44
N ASP A 430 9.43 9.43 19.66
CA ASP A 430 9.75 10.70 20.29
C ASP A 430 9.26 11.92 19.49
N MET A 431 9.44 11.90 18.14
CA MET A 431 9.05 13.00 17.27
C MET A 431 7.53 13.14 17.15
N LEU A 432 6.82 12.02 17.05
CA LEU A 432 5.37 12.01 16.89
C LEU A 432 4.62 12.17 18.22
N GLY A 433 5.31 11.92 19.35
CA GLY A 433 4.70 11.87 20.68
C GLY A 433 3.67 10.74 20.79
N CYS A 434 3.90 9.65 20.07
CA CYS A 434 2.99 8.54 19.91
C CYS A 434 3.65 7.23 20.34
N LYS A 435 2.94 6.43 21.13
CA LYS A 435 3.37 5.08 21.48
C LYS A 435 3.46 4.23 20.21
N SER A 436 4.62 3.62 19.98
CA SER A 436 4.86 2.83 18.76
C SER A 436 5.28 1.40 19.11
N ALA A 437 5.02 0.45 18.21
CA ALA A 437 5.40 -0.93 18.39
C ALA A 437 5.90 -1.57 17.10
N THR A 438 6.83 -2.52 17.22
CA THR A 438 7.18 -3.46 16.15
C THR A 438 6.59 -4.83 16.43
N LEU A 439 6.38 -5.64 15.39
CA LEU A 439 5.81 -6.98 15.48
C LEU A 439 6.91 -8.05 15.41
N GLU A 440 6.69 -9.21 16.06
CA GLU A 440 7.62 -10.36 16.00
C GLU A 440 7.76 -10.90 14.59
N ASN A 441 6.62 -11.01 13.91
CA ASN A 441 6.55 -11.29 12.48
C ASN A 441 5.63 -10.22 11.91
N ALA A 442 6.11 -9.44 10.92
CA ALA A 442 5.20 -8.67 10.10
C ALA A 442 4.26 -9.70 9.47
N GLN A 443 3.05 -9.82 10.04
CA GLN A 443 2.09 -10.78 9.55
C GLN A 443 1.66 -10.27 8.20
N GLY A 444 2.16 -10.91 7.14
CA GLY A 444 1.82 -10.56 5.78
C GLY A 444 0.32 -10.71 5.55
N ALA A 445 -0.18 -10.04 4.54
CA ALA A 445 -1.56 -10.08 4.10
C ALA A 445 -2.14 -11.50 4.07
N VAL A 446 -1.36 -12.49 3.66
CA VAL A 446 -1.79 -13.91 3.53
C VAL A 446 -2.29 -14.55 4.83
N LEU A 447 -1.78 -14.15 6.02
CA LEU A 447 -2.36 -14.65 7.28
C LEU A 447 -3.74 -14.04 7.51
N THR A 448 -3.89 -12.73 7.24
CA THR A 448 -5.20 -12.08 7.37
C THR A 448 -6.22 -12.68 6.39
N ASP A 449 -5.77 -13.10 5.20
CA ASP A 449 -6.59 -13.85 4.24
C ASP A 449 -7.13 -15.15 4.84
N ALA A 450 -6.25 -15.95 5.46
CA ALA A 450 -6.66 -17.20 6.08
C ALA A 450 -7.66 -16.99 7.22
N VAL A 451 -7.53 -15.92 8.00
CA VAL A 451 -8.49 -15.57 9.05
C VAL A 451 -9.86 -15.24 8.45
N ILE A 452 -9.90 -14.40 7.39
CA ILE A 452 -11.16 -14.08 6.73
C ILE A 452 -11.72 -15.29 5.99
N ALA A 453 -10.88 -16.15 5.41
CA ALA A 453 -11.29 -17.42 4.79
C ALA A 453 -12.01 -18.35 5.79
N ALA A 454 -11.48 -18.47 7.02
CA ALA A 454 -12.11 -19.25 8.08
C ALA A 454 -13.42 -18.62 8.59
N TYR A 455 -13.46 -17.28 8.69
CA TYR A 455 -14.68 -16.55 9.02
C TYR A 455 -15.77 -16.73 7.96
N ALA A 456 -15.42 -16.67 6.68
CA ALA A 456 -16.35 -16.80 5.57
C ALA A 456 -17.13 -18.13 5.56
N VAL A 457 -16.52 -19.21 6.02
CA VAL A 457 -17.14 -20.54 6.08
C VAL A 457 -17.74 -20.89 7.46
N GLY A 458 -17.73 -19.91 8.39
CA GLY A 458 -18.35 -20.03 9.71
C GLY A 458 -17.52 -20.82 10.74
N ASP A 459 -16.25 -21.08 10.46
CA ASP A 459 -15.34 -21.77 11.38
C ASP A 459 -14.72 -20.82 12.42
N LEU A 460 -14.81 -19.50 12.18
CA LEU A 460 -14.49 -18.43 13.13
C LEU A 460 -15.69 -17.48 13.29
N GLU A 461 -15.98 -17.09 14.53
CA GLU A 461 -17.11 -16.17 14.82
C GLU A 461 -16.71 -14.70 14.75
N ASN A 462 -15.48 -14.36 15.11
CA ASN A 462 -15.01 -12.97 15.19
C ASN A 462 -13.56 -12.82 14.72
N PRO A 463 -13.36 -12.37 13.48
CA PRO A 463 -12.02 -12.20 12.93
C PRO A 463 -11.19 -11.14 13.69
N SER A 464 -11.81 -10.08 14.22
CA SER A 464 -11.08 -9.02 14.95
C SER A 464 -10.36 -9.56 16.19
N GLN A 465 -10.99 -10.50 16.93
CA GLN A 465 -10.35 -11.13 18.10
C GLN A 465 -9.14 -11.99 17.69
N VAL A 466 -9.23 -12.66 16.54
CA VAL A 466 -8.11 -13.46 16.02
C VAL A 466 -6.97 -12.54 15.62
N PHE A 467 -7.23 -11.41 14.95
CA PHE A 467 -6.21 -10.43 14.61
C PHE A 467 -5.53 -9.84 15.84
N GLU A 468 -6.27 -9.52 16.89
CA GLU A 468 -5.69 -9.05 18.17
C GLU A 468 -4.78 -10.13 18.80
N LYS A 469 -5.18 -11.40 18.77
CA LYS A 469 -4.40 -12.52 19.32
C LYS A 469 -3.15 -12.87 18.50
N THR A 470 -3.26 -12.82 17.18
CA THR A 470 -2.15 -13.18 16.26
C THR A 470 -1.12 -12.06 16.13
N ARG A 471 -1.50 -10.80 16.41
CA ARG A 471 -0.60 -9.66 16.41
C ARG A 471 0.34 -9.69 17.61
N LYS A 472 1.49 -10.35 17.46
CA LYS A 472 2.52 -10.44 18.51
C LYS A 472 3.43 -9.22 18.47
N ILE A 473 3.36 -8.39 19.51
CA ILE A 473 4.25 -7.24 19.68
C ILE A 473 5.64 -7.74 20.07
N LYS A 474 6.66 -7.34 19.29
CA LYS A 474 8.07 -7.62 19.56
C LYS A 474 8.65 -6.61 20.56
N LYS A 475 8.42 -5.32 20.32
CA LYS A 475 8.94 -4.24 21.16
C LYS A 475 8.01 -3.03 21.12
N ILE A 476 7.89 -2.36 22.24
CA ILE A 476 7.17 -1.10 22.40
C ILE A 476 8.19 0.02 22.60
N TYR A 477 7.93 1.17 21.95
CA TYR A 477 8.68 2.41 22.05
C TYR A 477 7.77 3.47 22.66
N GLU A 478 8.05 3.84 23.91
CA GLU A 478 7.32 4.92 24.60
C GLU A 478 7.97 6.26 24.22
N PRO A 479 7.18 7.29 23.84
CA PRO A 479 7.72 8.60 23.53
C PRO A 479 8.25 9.28 24.81
N ASP A 480 9.40 9.95 24.69
CA ASP A 480 9.91 10.85 25.74
C ASP A 480 9.30 12.25 25.56
N PRO A 481 8.47 12.73 26.50
CA PRO A 481 7.80 14.03 26.35
C PRO A 481 8.75 15.22 26.23
N ILE A 482 9.96 15.11 26.79
CA ILE A 482 10.98 16.18 26.70
C ILE A 482 11.53 16.20 25.27
N ARG A 483 11.87 15.05 24.71
CA ARG A 483 12.34 14.92 23.34
C ARG A 483 11.26 15.30 22.33
N THR A 484 10.00 14.89 22.57
CA THR A 484 8.85 15.29 21.72
C THR A 484 8.75 16.82 21.61
N LYS A 485 8.81 17.52 22.74
CA LYS A 485 8.78 18.98 22.76
C LYS A 485 9.99 19.60 22.04
N TYR A 486 11.17 19.02 22.23
CA TYR A 486 12.39 19.47 21.59
C TYR A 486 12.31 19.30 20.06
N TYR A 487 11.93 18.13 19.57
CA TYR A 487 11.74 17.88 18.14
C TYR A 487 10.68 18.79 17.54
N ARG A 488 9.59 19.09 18.25
CA ARG A 488 8.57 20.03 17.80
C ARG A 488 9.17 21.42 17.54
N SER A 489 10.00 21.89 18.44
CA SER A 489 10.67 23.19 18.29
C SER A 489 11.62 23.23 17.09
N ILE A 490 12.36 22.16 16.82
CA ILE A 490 13.25 22.06 15.65
C ILE A 490 12.39 22.01 14.36
N TYR A 491 11.35 21.18 14.35
CA TYR A 491 10.45 21.05 13.21
C TYR A 491 9.83 22.38 12.78
N GLU A 492 9.37 23.18 13.72
CA GLU A 492 8.82 24.51 13.42
C GLU A 492 9.85 25.43 12.75
N GLN A 493 11.09 25.42 13.21
CA GLN A 493 12.18 26.18 12.59
C GLN A 493 12.56 25.61 11.21
N GLN A 494 12.63 24.28 11.08
CA GLN A 494 12.91 23.61 9.80
C GLN A 494 11.83 23.92 8.77
N ARG A 495 10.55 23.88 9.13
CA ARG A 495 9.43 24.22 8.23
C ARG A 495 9.52 25.68 7.76
N LYS A 496 9.84 26.59 8.68
CA LYS A 496 10.06 28.00 8.34
C LYS A 496 11.23 28.15 7.38
N LEU A 497 12.38 27.55 7.67
CA LEU A 497 13.56 27.55 6.82
C LEU A 497 13.23 27.06 5.39
N ILE A 498 12.57 25.92 5.26
CA ILE A 498 12.21 25.35 3.96
C ILE A 498 11.28 26.28 3.18
N LYS A 499 10.23 26.78 3.84
CA LYS A 499 9.19 27.57 3.20
C LYS A 499 9.68 28.98 2.82
N ASP A 500 10.34 29.66 3.77
CA ASP A 500 10.60 31.10 3.64
C ASP A 500 11.98 31.38 3.01
N ASP A 501 12.99 30.53 3.30
CA ASP A 501 14.38 30.83 2.97
C ASP A 501 14.97 29.93 1.86
N MET A 502 14.53 28.68 1.75
CA MET A 502 15.14 27.71 0.83
C MET A 502 14.56 27.73 -0.60
N ALA A 503 13.41 28.31 -0.83
CA ALA A 503 12.78 28.30 -2.17
C ALA A 503 13.69 28.92 -3.24
N ALA A 504 14.32 30.08 -2.98
CA ALA A 504 15.25 30.72 -3.89
C ALA A 504 16.57 29.93 -4.07
N VAL A 505 17.01 29.22 -3.02
CA VAL A 505 18.17 28.32 -3.09
C VAL A 505 17.88 27.15 -4.02
N PHE A 506 16.75 26.48 -3.85
CA PHE A 506 16.35 25.37 -4.71
C PHE A 506 16.19 25.79 -6.17
N GLU A 507 15.58 26.94 -6.44
CA GLU A 507 15.48 27.47 -7.80
C GLU A 507 16.88 27.72 -8.41
N THR A 508 17.79 28.30 -7.64
CA THR A 508 19.18 28.52 -8.10
C THR A 508 19.89 27.20 -8.41
N LEU A 509 19.76 26.20 -7.54
CA LEU A 509 20.33 24.86 -7.76
C LEU A 509 19.75 24.17 -8.99
N HIS A 510 18.45 24.32 -9.22
CA HIS A 510 17.79 23.80 -10.43
C HIS A 510 18.32 24.46 -11.71
N GLN A 511 18.57 25.78 -11.70
CA GLN A 511 19.19 26.49 -12.84
C GLN A 511 20.63 26.01 -13.08
N ILE A 512 21.41 25.76 -12.02
CA ILE A 512 22.77 25.21 -12.15
C ILE A 512 22.72 23.82 -12.81
N SER A 513 21.78 22.95 -12.41
CA SER A 513 21.61 21.63 -13.03
C SER A 513 21.29 21.72 -14.52
N LYS A 514 20.40 22.64 -14.92
CA LYS A 514 20.08 22.87 -16.34
C LYS A 514 21.28 23.36 -17.18
N ILE A 515 22.13 24.21 -16.61
CA ILE A 515 23.36 24.65 -17.29
C ILE A 515 24.28 23.45 -17.54
N GLN A 516 24.39 22.54 -16.59
CA GLN A 516 25.24 21.35 -16.72
C GLN A 516 24.69 20.36 -17.76
N GLU A 517 23.37 20.17 -17.84
CA GLU A 517 22.73 19.34 -18.88
C GLU A 517 23.06 19.87 -20.28
N GLN A 518 22.93 21.19 -20.49
CA GLN A 518 23.27 21.82 -21.77
C GLN A 518 24.76 21.76 -22.14
N SER A 519 25.66 21.53 -21.20
CA SER A 519 27.09 21.41 -21.46
C SER A 519 27.53 20.00 -21.86
N ASN A 520 26.65 19.00 -21.68
CA ASN A 520 26.90 17.59 -22.02
C ASN A 520 26.28 17.20 -23.40
N ASP A 521 25.50 18.09 -24.02
CA ASP A 521 25.01 18.02 -25.40
C ASP A 521 26.00 18.76 -26.35
#